data_ed77c7559b2b28fb52a3e7a660007a58
#
_entry.id   ed77c7559b2b28fb52a3e7a660007a58
#
_cell.length_a   1.000
_cell.length_b   1.000
_cell.length_c   1.000
_cell.angle_alpha   90.00
_cell.angle_beta   90.00
_cell.angle_gamma   90.00
#
_symmetry.space_group_name_H-M   'P 1'
#
loop_
_entity.id
_entity.type
_entity.pdbx_description
1 polymer ?
#
loop_
_entity_poly.entity_id
_entity_poly.type
_entity_poly.pdbx_seq_one_letter_code
_entity_poly.pdbx_strand_id
1 'polypeptide(L)'
;MAYQHNSKVAESEPDWGEVDKSALPREAHAEMGDPDKKSTWGYPHHWISGGTERNDQGVWTNGTMYLHKGGLNAAWAAAMGARSGEEASLDVVSHLRSHRRALGIEDEGEASSAILDDARRRAEAYRRMRAARRRR
;
A
#
# COMPACT_ATOMS: atom_id res chain seq x y z
N MET A 1 -16.13 18.08 0.33
CA MET A 1 -14.74 18.56 0.21
C MET A 1 -13.82 17.36 0.03
N ALA A 2 -13.05 17.34 -1.04
CA ALA A 2 -12.10 16.25 -1.26
C ALA A 2 -10.84 16.45 -0.40
N TYR A 3 -10.34 15.40 0.17
CA TYR A 3 -9.04 15.44 0.88
C TYR A 3 -7.90 15.47 -0.14
N GLN A 4 -6.86 16.21 0.18
CA GLN A 4 -5.68 16.24 -0.66
C GLN A 4 -4.82 15.00 -0.45
N HIS A 5 -4.44 14.37 -1.54
CA HIS A 5 -3.57 13.22 -1.54
C HIS A 5 -2.12 13.70 -1.36
N ASN A 6 -1.55 13.50 -0.18
CA ASN A 6 -0.18 13.90 0.13
C ASN A 6 0.53 12.79 0.90
N SER A 7 1.85 12.95 1.07
CA SER A 7 2.68 12.01 1.81
C SER A 7 3.01 12.49 3.23
N LYS A 8 2.26 13.45 3.75
CA LYS A 8 2.47 14.00 5.07
C LYS A 8 2.05 12.99 6.14
N VAL A 9 2.95 12.73 7.09
CA VAL A 9 2.67 11.87 8.25
C VAL A 9 2.48 12.73 9.49
N ALA A 10 1.64 12.26 10.42
CA ALA A 10 1.44 12.92 11.71
C ALA A 10 2.64 12.63 12.62
N GLU A 11 2.85 13.48 13.63
CA GLU A 11 3.88 13.24 14.65
C GLU A 11 3.63 11.96 15.44
N SER A 12 2.36 11.64 15.65
CA SER A 12 1.94 10.42 16.31
C SER A 12 0.77 9.83 15.54
N GLU A 13 0.84 8.55 15.24
CA GLU A 13 -0.24 7.85 14.56
C GLU A 13 -0.69 6.63 15.36
N PRO A 14 -2.00 6.27 15.31
CA PRO A 14 -2.49 5.06 15.96
C PRO A 14 -1.99 3.82 15.23
N ASP A 15 -2.06 2.67 15.86
CA ASP A 15 -1.82 1.40 15.19
C ASP A 15 -2.82 1.23 14.05
N TRP A 16 -2.34 0.72 12.92
CA TRP A 16 -3.20 0.54 11.74
C TRP A 16 -4.43 -0.35 12.03
N GLY A 17 -4.27 -1.33 12.91
CA GLY A 17 -5.37 -2.20 13.33
C GLY A 17 -6.46 -1.47 14.12
N GLU A 18 -6.14 -0.34 14.73
CA GLU A 18 -7.10 0.49 15.50
C GLU A 18 -7.81 1.52 14.63
N VAL A 19 -7.34 1.77 13.42
CA VAL A 19 -7.99 2.68 12.48
C VAL A 19 -9.26 2.05 11.95
N ASP A 20 -10.39 2.76 12.07
CA ASP A 20 -11.65 2.34 11.46
C ASP A 20 -11.60 2.57 9.95
N LYS A 21 -11.24 1.53 9.23
CA LYS A 21 -11.06 1.61 7.78
C LYS A 21 -12.38 1.84 7.04
N SER A 22 -13.50 1.47 7.65
CA SER A 22 -14.82 1.70 7.07
C SER A 22 -15.21 3.18 7.05
N ALA A 23 -14.57 3.99 7.88
CA ALA A 23 -14.80 5.44 7.95
C ALA A 23 -13.84 6.24 7.07
N LEU A 24 -12.88 5.59 6.41
CA LEU A 24 -11.89 6.29 5.58
C LEU A 24 -12.53 6.76 4.26
N PRO A 25 -12.26 8.01 3.86
CA PRO A 25 -12.79 8.53 2.60
C PRO A 25 -12.15 7.83 1.40
N ARG A 26 -12.79 7.96 0.25
CA ARG A 26 -12.30 7.39 -1.01
C ARG A 26 -10.85 7.77 -1.29
N GLU A 27 -10.49 9.02 -1.01
CA GLU A 27 -9.14 9.57 -1.23
C GLU A 27 -8.06 8.91 -0.36
N ALA A 28 -8.45 8.18 0.69
CA ALA A 28 -7.49 7.44 1.52
C ALA A 28 -7.03 6.13 0.89
N HIS A 29 -7.57 5.77 -0.25
CA HIS A 29 -7.33 4.49 -0.93
C HIS A 29 -6.52 4.67 -2.20
N ALA A 30 -5.63 3.74 -2.51
CA ALA A 30 -4.89 3.72 -3.77
C ALA A 30 -5.80 3.34 -4.94
N GLU A 31 -6.78 2.49 -4.70
CA GLU A 31 -7.84 2.18 -5.66
C GLU A 31 -9.10 2.92 -5.25
N MET A 32 -9.44 3.95 -5.99
CA MET A 32 -10.52 4.85 -5.66
C MET A 32 -11.86 4.53 -6.32
N GLY A 33 -12.05 3.44 -6.96
CA GLY A 33 -13.30 2.92 -7.51
C GLY A 33 -14.47 3.89 -7.71
N ASP A 34 -15.67 3.38 -7.54
CA ASP A 34 -16.91 4.16 -7.66
C ASP A 34 -17.15 4.96 -6.37
N PRO A 35 -17.35 6.30 -6.44
CA PRO A 35 -17.62 7.10 -5.24
C PRO A 35 -18.84 6.65 -4.43
N ASP A 36 -19.82 6.03 -5.06
CA ASP A 36 -21.05 5.55 -4.39
C ASP A 36 -20.95 4.12 -3.86
N LYS A 37 -19.86 3.43 -4.15
CA LYS A 37 -19.67 2.02 -3.78
C LYS A 37 -18.36 1.81 -3.04
N LYS A 38 -18.40 1.83 -1.72
CA LYS A 38 -17.22 1.63 -0.87
C LYS A 38 -16.53 0.29 -1.12
N SER A 39 -17.26 -0.73 -1.54
CA SER A 39 -16.70 -2.04 -1.87
C SER A 39 -15.73 -2.02 -3.05
N THR A 40 -15.75 -0.96 -3.86
CA THR A 40 -14.82 -0.77 -4.98
C THR A 40 -13.53 -0.06 -4.58
N TRP A 41 -13.43 0.43 -3.34
CA TRP A 41 -12.24 1.11 -2.84
C TRP A 41 -11.30 0.07 -2.21
N GLY A 42 -10.02 0.19 -2.51
CA GLY A 42 -9.03 -0.75 -2.01
C GLY A 42 -7.69 -0.10 -1.68
N TYR A 43 -6.87 -0.84 -0.94
CA TYR A 43 -5.51 -0.44 -0.57
C TYR A 43 -5.48 0.87 0.23
N PRO A 44 -6.19 0.94 1.39
CA PRO A 44 -6.17 2.13 2.23
C PRO A 44 -4.78 2.32 2.83
N HIS A 45 -4.31 3.57 2.87
CA HIS A 45 -2.98 3.91 3.39
C HIS A 45 -2.92 5.28 4.03
N HIS A 46 -4.07 5.94 4.18
CA HIS A 46 -4.21 7.20 4.90
C HIS A 46 -5.17 7.02 6.08
N TRP A 47 -5.15 7.97 7.02
CA TRP A 47 -6.09 8.01 8.12
C TRP A 47 -6.53 9.44 8.38
N ILE A 48 -7.64 9.61 9.08
CA ILE A 48 -8.20 10.91 9.39
C ILE A 48 -8.02 11.20 10.87
N SER A 49 -7.30 12.27 11.17
CA SER A 49 -7.11 12.77 12.53
C SER A 49 -8.14 13.85 12.83
N GLY A 50 -8.79 13.76 13.98
CA GLY A 50 -9.74 14.76 14.44
C GLY A 50 -11.08 14.77 13.72
N GLY A 51 -11.45 13.69 13.06
CA GLY A 51 -12.75 13.55 12.41
C GLY A 51 -13.87 13.52 13.45
N THR A 52 -14.93 14.31 13.23
CA THR A 52 -16.10 14.38 14.11
C THR A 52 -17.41 14.22 13.38
N GLU A 53 -17.41 14.33 12.07
CA GLU A 53 -18.61 14.23 11.25
C GLU A 53 -18.44 13.15 10.16
N ARG A 54 -19.51 12.38 9.95
CA ARG A 54 -19.56 11.34 8.93
C ARG A 54 -20.75 11.59 8.00
N ASN A 55 -20.61 11.17 6.74
CA ASN A 55 -21.70 11.23 5.77
C ASN A 55 -22.60 9.99 5.84
N ASP A 56 -23.54 9.86 4.92
CA ASP A 56 -24.48 8.73 4.85
C ASP A 56 -23.79 7.37 4.64
N GLN A 57 -22.57 7.38 4.09
CA GLN A 57 -21.76 6.17 3.90
C GLN A 57 -20.95 5.81 5.16
N GLY A 58 -21.03 6.61 6.22
CA GLY A 58 -20.24 6.44 7.43
C GLY A 58 -18.78 6.87 7.30
N VAL A 59 -18.48 7.69 6.32
CA VAL A 59 -17.13 8.16 5.99
C VAL A 59 -16.91 9.55 6.56
N TRP A 60 -15.72 9.79 7.11
CA TRP A 60 -15.34 11.09 7.65
C TRP A 60 -15.44 12.19 6.58
N THR A 61 -16.11 13.30 6.93
CA THR A 61 -16.26 14.46 6.08
C THR A 61 -15.40 15.64 6.53
N ASN A 62 -14.79 15.55 7.70
CA ASN A 62 -13.89 16.55 8.25
C ASN A 62 -12.67 15.90 8.88
N GLY A 63 -11.78 16.71 9.45
CA GLY A 63 -10.52 16.24 9.99
C GLY A 63 -9.38 16.42 9.00
N THR A 64 -8.20 15.97 9.39
CA THR A 64 -6.99 16.06 8.57
C THR A 64 -6.55 14.68 8.12
N MET A 65 -6.32 14.52 6.83
CA MET A 65 -5.84 13.27 6.26
C MET A 65 -4.32 13.24 6.28
N TYR A 66 -3.78 12.19 6.91
CA TYR A 66 -2.34 11.91 6.94
C TYR A 66 -2.06 10.55 6.31
N LEU A 67 -0.89 10.43 5.72
CA LEU A 67 -0.37 9.14 5.31
C LEU A 67 -0.04 8.30 6.55
N HIS A 68 -0.51 7.05 6.59
CA HIS A 68 -0.24 6.13 7.69
C HIS A 68 0.88 5.17 7.29
N LYS A 69 1.98 5.17 8.03
CA LYS A 69 3.14 4.32 7.69
C LYS A 69 2.79 2.83 7.72
N GLY A 70 2.13 2.38 8.78
CA GLY A 70 1.69 0.99 8.90
C GLY A 70 0.65 0.62 7.84
N GLY A 71 -0.26 1.54 7.54
CA GLY A 71 -1.25 1.37 6.48
C GLY A 71 -0.61 1.28 5.09
N LEU A 72 0.41 2.11 4.85
CA LEU A 72 1.17 2.06 3.59
C LEU A 72 1.88 0.72 3.43
N ASN A 73 2.51 0.20 4.48
CA ASN A 73 3.16 -1.10 4.45
C ASN A 73 2.15 -2.22 4.19
N ALA A 74 0.99 -2.17 4.85
CA ALA A 74 -0.08 -3.16 4.65
C ALA A 74 -0.63 -3.11 3.22
N ALA A 75 -0.88 -1.90 2.70
CA ALA A 75 -1.35 -1.70 1.33
C ALA A 75 -0.33 -2.18 0.30
N TRP A 76 0.95 -1.89 0.54
CA TRP A 76 2.04 -2.34 -0.33
C TRP A 76 2.12 -3.87 -0.37
N ALA A 77 2.09 -4.53 0.79
CA ALA A 77 2.11 -5.98 0.86
C ALA A 77 0.91 -6.60 0.12
N ALA A 78 -0.28 -6.04 0.32
CA ALA A 78 -1.48 -6.49 -0.40
C ALA A 78 -1.36 -6.28 -1.90
N ALA A 79 -0.82 -5.13 -2.33
CA ALA A 79 -0.61 -4.81 -3.75
C ALA A 79 0.41 -5.74 -4.41
N MET A 80 1.38 -6.23 -3.65
CA MET A 80 2.37 -7.21 -4.14
C MET A 80 1.85 -8.65 -4.11
N GLY A 81 0.59 -8.86 -3.74
CA GLY A 81 -0.06 -10.16 -3.80
C GLY A 81 0.03 -11.00 -2.53
N ALA A 82 0.37 -10.40 -1.38
CA ALA A 82 0.51 -11.15 -0.11
C ALA A 82 -0.78 -11.85 0.33
N ARG A 83 -1.94 -11.33 -0.05
CA ARG A 83 -3.25 -11.89 0.33
C ARG A 83 -3.92 -12.69 -0.79
N SER A 84 -3.79 -12.23 -2.03
CA SER A 84 -4.49 -12.80 -3.18
C SER A 84 -3.60 -13.65 -4.08
N GLY A 85 -2.28 -13.55 -3.91
CA GLY A 85 -1.31 -14.18 -4.81
C GLY A 85 -1.13 -13.43 -6.13
N GLU A 86 -1.86 -12.34 -6.34
CA GLU A 86 -1.78 -11.53 -7.55
C GLU A 86 -1.37 -10.10 -7.23
N GLU A 87 -0.55 -9.51 -8.10
CA GLU A 87 -0.21 -8.09 -7.99
C GLU A 87 -1.41 -7.22 -8.36
N ALA A 88 -1.52 -6.07 -7.68
CA ALA A 88 -2.49 -5.05 -8.03
C ALA A 88 -2.17 -4.41 -9.38
N SER A 89 -3.08 -3.59 -9.90
CA SER A 89 -2.86 -2.85 -11.13
C SER A 89 -1.62 -1.96 -11.02
N LEU A 90 -1.02 -1.62 -12.17
CA LEU A 90 0.16 -0.76 -12.24
C LEU A 90 -0.12 0.61 -11.60
N ASP A 91 -1.33 1.14 -11.76
CA ASP A 91 -1.72 2.43 -11.18
C ASP A 91 -1.66 2.40 -9.66
N VAL A 92 -2.17 1.34 -9.03
CA VAL A 92 -2.13 1.14 -7.58
C VAL A 92 -0.69 1.03 -7.10
N VAL A 93 0.12 0.20 -7.75
CA VAL A 93 1.53 -0.02 -7.41
C VAL A 93 2.32 1.27 -7.52
N SER A 94 2.14 2.01 -8.62
CA SER A 94 2.84 3.29 -8.85
C SER A 94 2.47 4.33 -7.79
N HIS A 95 1.19 4.41 -7.42
CA HIS A 95 0.70 5.33 -6.40
C HIS A 95 1.33 5.03 -5.04
N LEU A 96 1.31 3.78 -4.61
CA LEU A 96 1.90 3.37 -3.33
C LEU A 96 3.42 3.56 -3.33
N ARG A 97 4.07 3.30 -4.46
CA ARG A 97 5.52 3.54 -4.61
C ARG A 97 5.87 5.01 -4.46
N SER A 98 5.04 5.92 -4.99
CA SER A 98 5.24 7.37 -4.82
C SER A 98 5.28 7.77 -3.35
N HIS A 99 4.36 7.24 -2.54
CA HIS A 99 4.34 7.50 -1.11
C HIS A 99 5.55 6.92 -0.39
N ARG A 100 5.98 5.72 -0.76
CA ARG A 100 7.17 5.09 -0.19
C ARG A 100 8.42 5.92 -0.48
N ARG A 101 8.57 6.42 -1.69
CA ARG A 101 9.67 7.31 -2.08
C ARG A 101 9.67 8.60 -1.25
N ALA A 102 8.50 9.22 -1.10
CA ALA A 102 8.37 10.45 -0.33
C ALA A 102 8.77 10.28 1.15
N LEU A 103 8.60 9.08 1.70
CA LEU A 103 9.00 8.76 3.07
C LEU A 103 10.45 8.26 3.20
N GLY A 104 11.19 8.18 2.10
CA GLY A 104 12.55 7.65 2.11
C GLY A 104 12.63 6.13 2.25
N ILE A 105 11.53 5.41 2.12
CA ILE A 105 11.49 3.94 2.21
C ILE A 105 12.14 3.31 0.96
N GLU A 106 12.39 4.11 -0.06
CA GLU A 106 13.05 3.65 -1.29
C GLU A 106 14.40 2.99 -1.03
N ASP A 107 15.14 3.43 -0.01
CA ASP A 107 16.39 2.78 0.40
C ASP A 107 16.12 1.35 0.85
N GLU A 108 15.05 1.11 1.60
CA GLU A 108 14.58 -0.22 1.93
C GLU A 108 14.02 -0.93 0.70
N GLY A 109 13.41 -0.19 -0.22
CA GLY A 109 12.94 -0.68 -1.51
C GLY A 109 14.10 -1.15 -2.37
N GLU A 110 15.23 -0.44 -2.38
CA GLU A 110 16.46 -0.86 -3.04
C GLU A 110 17.02 -2.12 -2.39
N ALA A 111 17.03 -2.19 -1.07
CA ALA A 111 17.43 -3.39 -0.34
C ALA A 111 16.49 -4.57 -0.65
N SER A 112 15.20 -4.33 -0.72
CA SER A 112 14.21 -5.35 -1.12
C SER A 112 14.38 -5.76 -2.57
N SER A 113 14.71 -4.81 -3.46
CA SER A 113 15.02 -5.08 -4.87
C SER A 113 16.31 -5.91 -4.99
N ALA A 114 17.33 -5.57 -4.19
CA ALA A 114 18.57 -6.35 -4.13
C ALA A 114 18.31 -7.78 -3.63
N ILE A 115 17.43 -7.94 -2.64
CA ILE A 115 17.02 -9.26 -2.13
C ILE A 115 16.29 -10.04 -3.22
N LEU A 116 15.40 -9.41 -3.97
CA LEU A 116 14.69 -10.04 -5.09
C LEU A 116 15.64 -10.43 -6.22
N ASP A 117 16.61 -9.56 -6.52
CA ASP A 117 17.64 -9.86 -7.53
C ASP A 117 18.51 -11.03 -7.09
N ASP A 118 18.88 -11.08 -5.81
CA ASP A 118 19.63 -12.18 -5.23
C ASP A 118 18.83 -13.49 -5.30
N ALA A 119 17.55 -13.45 -4.97
CA ALA A 119 16.65 -14.58 -5.09
C ALA A 119 16.53 -15.07 -6.53
N ARG A 120 16.47 -14.17 -7.49
CA ARG A 120 16.46 -14.50 -8.93
C ARG A 120 17.76 -15.16 -9.35
N ARG A 121 18.90 -14.65 -8.90
CA ARG A 121 20.23 -15.25 -9.17
C ARG A 121 20.34 -16.65 -8.61
N ARG A 122 19.84 -16.88 -7.41
CA ARG A 122 19.80 -18.21 -6.79
C ARG A 122 18.92 -19.18 -7.57
N ALA A 123 17.76 -18.71 -8.02
CA ALA A 123 16.86 -19.51 -8.84
C ALA A 123 17.50 -19.91 -10.19
N GLU A 124 18.21 -18.97 -10.82
CA GLU A 124 18.94 -19.23 -12.07
C GLU A 124 20.09 -20.22 -11.84
N ALA A 125 20.86 -20.05 -10.78
CA ALA A 125 21.93 -20.97 -10.42
C ALA A 125 21.39 -22.39 -10.18
N TYR A 126 20.27 -22.49 -9.49
CA TYR A 126 19.60 -23.77 -9.26
C TYR A 126 19.15 -24.44 -10.58
N ARG A 127 18.59 -23.66 -11.49
CA ARG A 127 18.18 -24.15 -12.84
C ARG A 127 19.38 -24.66 -13.63
N ARG A 128 20.50 -23.93 -13.56
CA ARG A 128 21.74 -24.34 -14.25
C ARG A 128 22.31 -25.64 -13.68
N MET A 129 22.29 -25.79 -12.36
CA MET A 129 22.72 -27.02 -11.71
C MET A 129 21.83 -28.20 -12.10
N ARG A 130 20.53 -27.99 -12.17
CA ARG A 130 19.57 -29.00 -12.62
C ARG A 130 19.78 -29.42 -14.05
N ALA A 131 20.05 -28.46 -14.95
CA ALA A 131 20.35 -28.70 -16.34
C ALA A 131 21.65 -29.50 -16.52
N ALA A 132 22.69 -29.16 -15.73
CA ALA A 132 23.96 -29.88 -15.73
C ALA A 132 23.80 -31.34 -15.28
N ARG A 133 22.97 -31.61 -14.27
CA ARG A 133 22.67 -32.97 -13.82
C ARG A 133 21.93 -33.81 -14.86
N ARG A 134 21.08 -33.19 -15.68
CA ARG A 134 20.35 -33.87 -16.76
C ARG A 134 21.23 -34.27 -17.94
N ARG A 135 22.37 -33.60 -18.10
CA ARG A 135 23.33 -33.88 -19.19
C ARG A 135 24.31 -35.01 -18.85
N ARG A 136 24.30 -35.51 -17.62
CA ARG A 136 25.11 -36.68 -17.21
C ARG A 136 24.27 -37.98 -17.46
#